data_17bb731a8cc2a96afd9fea512bed3231
#
_entry.id   17bb731a8cc2a96afd9fea512bed3231
#
_cell.length_a   1.000
_cell.length_b   1.000
_cell.length_c   1.000
_cell.angle_alpha   90.00
_cell.angle_beta   90.00
_cell.angle_gamma   90.00
#
_symmetry.space_group_name_H-M   'P 1'
#
loop_
_entity.id
_entity.type
_entity.pdbx_description
1 polymer ?
#
loop_
_entity_poly.entity_id
_entity_poly.type
_entity_poly.pdbx_seq_one_letter_code
_entity_poly.pdbx_strand_id
1 'polypeptide(L)'
;MRMGKIRAMTHKHPQQALAHAIRFLSIDAIVKAQEGHQGVPLGMAEIATALYTRHLKYHPQDAGWFDRDRVVLSNGHGSMLLYSLLHLTGYPEFPLEEVQRFRVLGSVCEGHPERPHDKPNGIEVTTGPLGQGIANAFGMAVAEAYLNARFGNALVNHFTYAFVGDGCLQEGVGQEMISLAGHLQLGKLVLLWDDNQITDDGSTELSISENVAERFRVAGWHVIELDGHDIEAVSAALEAARQDPRPSMLA
;
A
#
# COMPACT_ATOMS: atom_id res chain seq x y z
N MET A 1 37.33 18.67 25.68
CA MET A 1 36.02 18.38 25.09
C MET A 1 36.23 17.26 24.08
N ARG A 2 35.89 16.00 24.42
CA ARG A 2 36.11 14.85 23.55
C ARG A 2 34.92 14.79 22.56
N MET A 3 35.17 15.02 21.27
CA MET A 3 34.23 14.75 20.22
C MET A 3 33.93 13.25 20.19
N GLY A 4 32.72 12.86 20.55
CA GLY A 4 32.26 11.48 20.40
C GLY A 4 32.25 11.10 18.92
N LYS A 5 32.91 10.01 18.57
CA LYS A 5 32.86 9.42 17.23
C LYS A 5 31.40 8.97 17.00
N ILE A 6 30.71 9.60 16.06
CA ILE A 6 29.47 9.08 15.52
C ILE A 6 29.81 7.72 14.88
N ARG A 7 29.38 6.66 15.51
CA ARG A 7 29.53 5.29 14.97
C ARG A 7 28.64 5.24 13.73
N ALA A 8 29.23 5.08 12.54
CA ALA A 8 28.45 4.82 11.35
C ALA A 8 27.56 3.60 11.62
N MET A 9 26.24 3.79 11.55
CA MET A 9 25.28 2.69 11.59
C MET A 9 25.50 1.87 10.32
N THR A 10 26.21 0.75 10.44
CA THR A 10 26.23 -0.27 9.37
C THR A 10 24.84 -0.91 9.39
N HIS A 11 23.97 -0.50 8.47
CA HIS A 11 22.68 -1.16 8.26
C HIS A 11 22.93 -2.63 7.94
N LYS A 12 22.47 -3.52 8.82
CA LYS A 12 22.60 -4.96 8.64
C LYS A 12 21.85 -5.47 7.41
N HIS A 13 20.86 -4.70 6.92
CA HIS A 13 20.07 -4.99 5.73
C HIS A 13 19.84 -3.72 4.89
N PRO A 14 20.10 -3.73 3.58
CA PRO A 14 19.80 -2.60 2.68
C PRO A 14 18.32 -2.19 2.69
N GLN A 15 17.43 -3.14 2.89
CA GLN A 15 15.98 -2.90 2.96
C GLN A 15 15.55 -2.11 4.19
N GLN A 16 16.22 -2.28 5.34
CA GLN A 16 15.96 -1.43 6.50
C GLN A 16 16.34 0.03 6.23
N ALA A 17 17.38 0.27 5.45
CA ALA A 17 17.74 1.63 5.02
C ALA A 17 16.66 2.23 4.13
N LEU A 18 16.02 1.43 3.26
CA LEU A 18 14.91 1.88 2.43
C LEU A 18 13.67 2.22 3.26
N ALA A 19 13.30 1.38 4.24
CA ALA A 19 12.20 1.68 5.16
C ALA A 19 12.44 2.98 5.94
N HIS A 20 13.69 3.21 6.40
CA HIS A 20 14.06 4.49 7.01
C HIS A 20 13.97 5.67 6.03
N ALA A 21 14.39 5.50 4.77
CA ALA A 21 14.28 6.54 3.76
C ALA A 21 12.82 6.93 3.50
N ILE A 22 11.90 5.95 3.41
CA ILE A 22 10.46 6.21 3.31
C ILE A 22 9.97 7.06 4.48
N ARG A 23 10.33 6.70 5.71
CA ARG A 23 9.94 7.45 6.92
C ARG A 23 10.45 8.87 6.91
N PHE A 24 11.75 9.07 6.63
CA PHE A 24 12.34 10.41 6.68
C PHE A 24 11.86 11.30 5.55
N LEU A 25 11.72 10.80 4.32
CA LEU A 25 11.12 11.58 3.23
C LEU A 25 9.70 12.03 3.59
N SER A 26 8.91 11.14 4.21
CA SER A 26 7.54 11.44 4.62
C SER A 26 7.49 12.48 5.75
N ILE A 27 8.31 12.31 6.79
CA ILE A 27 8.37 13.25 7.92
C ILE A 27 8.82 14.63 7.43
N ASP A 28 9.89 14.72 6.64
CA ASP A 28 10.42 15.98 6.15
C ASP A 28 9.41 16.74 5.29
N ALA A 29 8.69 16.03 4.41
CA ALA A 29 7.66 16.62 3.57
C ALA A 29 6.45 17.12 4.39
N ILE A 30 5.97 16.31 5.35
CA ILE A 30 4.84 16.66 6.23
C ILE A 30 5.21 17.85 7.14
N VAL A 31 6.40 17.84 7.73
CA VAL A 31 6.88 18.95 8.58
C VAL A 31 7.01 20.24 7.76
N LYS A 32 7.54 20.15 6.54
CA LYS A 32 7.64 21.31 5.64
C LYS A 32 6.28 21.85 5.24
N ALA A 33 5.31 20.99 4.94
CA ALA A 33 3.94 21.37 4.62
C ALA A 33 3.15 21.87 5.83
N GLN A 34 3.62 21.59 7.06
CA GLN A 34 2.91 21.82 8.32
C GLN A 34 1.52 21.14 8.38
N GLU A 35 1.29 20.16 7.55
CA GLU A 35 0.05 19.40 7.44
C GLU A 35 0.30 18.07 6.76
N GLY A 36 -0.38 17.01 7.20
CA GLY A 36 -0.31 15.67 6.62
C GLY A 36 -0.43 14.58 7.68
N HIS A 37 -0.50 13.34 7.22
CA HIS A 37 -0.70 12.16 8.06
C HIS A 37 0.55 11.28 8.04
N GLN A 38 1.23 11.17 9.18
CA GLN A 38 2.48 10.42 9.30
C GLN A 38 2.26 8.94 9.66
N GLY A 39 1.10 8.54 10.17
CA GLY A 39 0.85 7.18 10.69
C GLY A 39 1.19 6.09 9.67
N VAL A 40 0.55 6.12 8.53
CA VAL A 40 0.71 5.12 7.46
C VAL A 40 2.17 5.00 6.97
N PRO A 41 2.87 6.09 6.58
CA PRO A 41 4.26 5.96 6.14
C PRO A 41 5.23 5.53 7.24
N LEU A 42 4.91 5.74 8.51
CA LEU A 42 5.72 5.26 9.63
C LEU A 42 5.45 3.79 9.96
N GLY A 43 4.19 3.38 9.99
CA GLY A 43 3.77 2.02 10.34
C GLY A 43 4.06 1.01 9.24
N MET A 44 3.78 1.37 7.99
CA MET A 44 3.82 0.43 6.86
C MET A 44 5.12 0.46 6.04
N ALA A 45 6.18 1.11 6.52
CA ALA A 45 7.43 1.27 5.75
C ALA A 45 8.11 -0.07 5.40
N GLU A 46 8.18 -1.02 6.33
CA GLU A 46 8.77 -2.34 6.12
C GLU A 46 7.91 -3.19 5.19
N ILE A 47 6.58 -3.16 5.35
CA ILE A 47 5.63 -3.85 4.48
C ILE A 47 5.80 -3.37 3.04
N ALA A 48 5.80 -2.04 2.84
CA ALA A 48 6.00 -1.43 1.54
C ALA A 48 7.38 -1.75 0.95
N THR A 49 8.43 -1.76 1.77
CA THR A 49 9.78 -2.14 1.36
C THR A 49 9.82 -3.59 0.88
N ALA A 50 9.26 -4.54 1.64
CA ALA A 50 9.22 -5.94 1.24
C ALA A 50 8.46 -6.13 -0.08
N LEU A 51 7.30 -5.49 -0.23
CA LEU A 51 6.50 -5.54 -1.45
C LEU A 51 7.29 -5.03 -2.65
N TYR A 52 7.78 -3.80 -2.61
CA TYR A 52 8.41 -3.13 -3.76
C TYR A 52 9.78 -3.73 -4.15
N THR A 53 10.52 -4.29 -3.19
CA THR A 53 11.86 -4.82 -3.48
C THR A 53 11.90 -6.29 -3.86
N ARG A 54 10.86 -7.09 -3.52
CA ARG A 54 10.90 -8.54 -3.68
C ARG A 54 9.73 -9.14 -4.47
N HIS A 55 8.57 -8.50 -4.48
CA HIS A 55 7.34 -9.12 -4.98
C HIS A 55 6.64 -8.35 -6.09
N LEU A 56 6.69 -7.02 -6.05
CA LEU A 56 5.95 -6.17 -6.99
C LEU A 56 6.55 -6.20 -8.39
N LYS A 57 5.71 -6.45 -9.37
CA LYS A 57 6.04 -6.37 -10.79
C LYS A 57 5.67 -4.98 -11.32
N TYR A 58 6.67 -4.13 -11.56
CA TYR A 58 6.47 -2.74 -12.00
C TYR A 58 7.59 -2.28 -12.94
N HIS A 59 7.36 -1.17 -13.66
CA HIS A 59 8.35 -0.55 -14.53
C HIS A 59 8.24 0.98 -14.45
N PRO A 60 9.14 1.67 -13.73
CA PRO A 60 9.02 3.12 -13.48
C PRO A 60 9.01 3.97 -14.76
N GLN A 61 9.78 3.58 -15.80
CA GLN A 61 9.85 4.31 -17.08
C GLN A 61 8.67 3.98 -18.01
N ASP A 62 7.89 2.94 -17.70
CA ASP A 62 6.64 2.58 -18.37
C ASP A 62 5.55 2.30 -17.35
N ALA A 63 5.11 3.35 -16.67
CA ALA A 63 4.03 3.29 -15.69
C ALA A 63 2.68 2.83 -16.30
N GLY A 64 2.59 2.81 -17.63
CA GLY A 64 1.46 2.30 -18.39
C GLY A 64 1.55 0.81 -18.74
N TRP A 65 2.65 0.13 -18.43
CA TRP A 65 2.81 -1.28 -18.77
C TRP A 65 1.59 -2.11 -18.35
N PHE A 66 1.00 -2.77 -19.34
CA PHE A 66 -0.32 -3.37 -19.17
C PHE A 66 -0.37 -4.45 -18.09
N ASP A 67 0.64 -5.33 -18.02
CA ASP A 67 0.67 -6.45 -17.08
C ASP A 67 1.50 -6.16 -15.82
N ARG A 68 1.68 -4.88 -15.45
CA ARG A 68 2.24 -4.51 -14.13
C ARG A 68 1.29 -4.88 -13.02
N ASP A 69 1.78 -5.16 -11.84
CA ASP A 69 0.97 -5.24 -10.63
C ASP A 69 0.35 -3.86 -10.31
N ARG A 70 -0.77 -3.87 -9.61
CA ARG A 70 -1.50 -2.66 -9.19
C ARG A 70 -1.27 -2.42 -7.71
N VAL A 71 -0.98 -1.18 -7.36
CA VAL A 71 -0.87 -0.75 -5.95
C VAL A 71 -1.89 0.34 -5.70
N VAL A 72 -2.78 0.10 -4.74
CA VAL A 72 -3.83 1.01 -4.33
C VAL A 72 -3.59 1.42 -2.87
N LEU A 73 -3.59 2.71 -2.61
CA LEU A 73 -3.56 3.24 -1.25
C LEU A 73 -5.00 3.60 -0.84
N SER A 74 -5.71 2.67 -0.17
CA SER A 74 -7.10 2.90 0.26
C SER A 74 -7.18 3.88 1.43
N ASN A 75 -6.17 3.87 2.30
CA ASN A 75 -5.92 4.89 3.32
C ASN A 75 -5.18 6.09 2.69
N GLY A 76 -5.83 6.76 1.71
CA GLY A 76 -5.24 7.78 0.86
C GLY A 76 -4.64 8.98 1.58
N HIS A 77 -5.07 9.25 2.82
CA HIS A 77 -4.46 10.27 3.67
C HIS A 77 -2.96 10.00 3.95
N GLY A 78 -2.52 8.73 3.93
CA GLY A 78 -1.12 8.34 4.05
C GLY A 78 -0.30 8.49 2.76
N SER A 79 -0.67 9.42 1.89
CA SER A 79 -0.15 9.61 0.52
C SER A 79 1.38 9.68 0.44
N MET A 80 2.05 10.19 1.47
CA MET A 80 3.51 10.25 1.52
C MET A 80 4.19 8.88 1.50
N LEU A 81 3.52 7.80 1.94
CA LEU A 81 4.03 6.44 1.73
C LEU A 81 4.22 6.16 0.23
N LEU A 82 3.16 6.41 -0.55
CA LEU A 82 3.18 6.16 -1.99
C LEU A 82 4.16 7.08 -2.71
N TYR A 83 4.17 8.37 -2.41
CA TYR A 83 5.09 9.33 -3.07
C TYR A 83 6.55 9.02 -2.77
N SER A 84 6.88 8.65 -1.53
CA SER A 84 8.23 8.21 -1.17
C SER A 84 8.65 6.94 -1.94
N LEU A 85 7.75 5.99 -2.09
CA LEU A 85 8.00 4.78 -2.88
C LEU A 85 8.21 5.09 -4.37
N LEU A 86 7.34 5.92 -4.97
CA LEU A 86 7.46 6.31 -6.38
C LEU A 86 8.77 7.07 -6.64
N HIS A 87 9.18 7.96 -5.71
CA HIS A 87 10.48 8.62 -5.76
C HIS A 87 11.64 7.63 -5.70
N LEU A 88 11.67 6.79 -4.65
CA LEU A 88 12.78 5.86 -4.39
C LEU A 88 12.90 4.76 -5.44
N THR A 89 11.83 4.43 -6.13
CA THR A 89 11.82 3.45 -7.22
C THR A 89 12.04 4.06 -8.61
N GLY A 90 12.17 5.39 -8.70
CA GLY A 90 12.63 6.09 -9.90
C GLY A 90 11.53 6.40 -10.91
N TYR A 91 10.29 6.64 -10.47
CA TYR A 91 9.25 7.18 -11.32
C TYR A 91 9.57 8.64 -11.69
N PRO A 92 9.63 8.99 -12.99
CA PRO A 92 10.13 10.30 -13.43
C PRO A 92 9.32 11.49 -12.93
N GLU A 93 8.04 11.30 -12.68
CA GLU A 93 7.12 12.34 -12.21
C GLU A 93 7.28 12.67 -10.72
N PHE A 94 8.09 11.89 -9.97
CA PHE A 94 8.32 12.07 -8.52
C PHE A 94 9.79 12.34 -8.18
N PRO A 95 10.45 13.35 -8.79
CA PRO A 95 11.77 13.77 -8.35
C PRO A 95 11.71 14.34 -6.92
N LEU A 96 12.85 14.46 -6.25
CA LEU A 96 12.90 14.95 -4.86
C LEU A 96 12.26 16.34 -4.71
N GLU A 97 12.40 17.19 -5.72
CA GLU A 97 11.82 18.54 -5.78
C GLU A 97 10.28 18.49 -5.68
N GLU A 98 9.64 17.51 -6.33
CA GLU A 98 8.18 17.33 -6.23
C GLU A 98 7.77 16.76 -4.87
N VAL A 99 8.52 15.81 -4.33
CA VAL A 99 8.29 15.30 -2.95
C VAL A 99 8.37 16.45 -1.93
N GLN A 100 9.31 17.37 -2.11
CA GLN A 100 9.44 18.56 -1.26
C GLN A 100 8.32 19.60 -1.44
N ARG A 101 7.49 19.45 -2.48
CA ARG A 101 6.30 20.28 -2.76
C ARG A 101 5.00 19.59 -2.31
N PHE A 102 5.09 18.63 -1.42
CA PHE A 102 3.91 17.96 -0.85
C PHE A 102 2.87 18.98 -0.39
N ARG A 103 1.61 18.80 -0.80
CA ARG A 103 0.45 19.69 -0.55
C ARG A 103 0.58 21.10 -1.12
N VAL A 104 1.50 21.35 -2.03
CA VAL A 104 1.56 22.62 -2.75
C VAL A 104 0.72 22.54 -4.01
N LEU A 105 -0.18 23.46 -4.22
CA LEU A 105 -1.06 23.49 -5.40
C LEU A 105 -0.28 23.33 -6.71
N GLY A 106 -0.69 22.39 -7.54
CA GLY A 106 -0.06 22.04 -8.81
C GLY A 106 1.17 21.13 -8.69
N SER A 107 1.49 20.62 -7.50
CA SER A 107 2.42 19.49 -7.34
C SER A 107 1.72 18.17 -7.65
N VAL A 108 2.46 17.18 -8.11
CA VAL A 108 1.96 15.79 -8.24
C VAL A 108 1.85 15.08 -6.88
N CYS A 109 2.46 15.66 -5.84
CA CYS A 109 2.40 15.16 -4.46
C CYS A 109 1.29 15.89 -3.69
N GLU A 110 0.06 15.70 -4.11
CA GLU A 110 -1.13 16.24 -3.47
C GLU A 110 -1.37 15.64 -2.06
N GLY A 111 -2.29 16.21 -1.28
CA GLY A 111 -2.63 15.68 0.05
C GLY A 111 -3.16 14.25 0.05
N HIS A 112 -3.78 13.84 -1.04
CA HIS A 112 -4.22 12.48 -1.33
C HIS A 112 -3.74 12.08 -2.73
N PRO A 113 -3.54 10.79 -3.04
CA PRO A 113 -3.13 10.39 -4.37
C PRO A 113 -4.17 10.76 -5.41
N GLU A 114 -3.73 11.44 -6.47
CA GLU A 114 -4.58 11.78 -7.62
C GLU A 114 -4.03 11.13 -8.89
N ARG A 115 -4.86 10.27 -9.50
CA ARG A 115 -4.50 9.64 -10.75
C ARG A 115 -4.61 10.66 -11.89
N PRO A 116 -3.53 10.93 -12.64
CA PRO A 116 -3.59 11.87 -13.75
C PRO A 116 -4.45 11.33 -14.90
N HIS A 117 -5.12 12.24 -15.62
CA HIS A 117 -5.99 11.88 -16.74
C HIS A 117 -5.20 11.42 -17.97
N ASP A 118 -4.07 12.08 -18.25
CA ASP A 118 -3.42 11.97 -19.55
C ASP A 118 -2.37 10.85 -19.61
N LYS A 119 -1.61 10.64 -18.54
CA LYS A 119 -0.49 9.71 -18.55
C LYS A 119 -0.35 8.99 -17.21
N PRO A 120 -0.29 7.65 -17.19
CA PRO A 120 0.02 6.90 -15.97
C PRO A 120 1.36 7.35 -15.36
N ASN A 121 1.37 7.53 -14.03
CA ASN A 121 2.56 7.97 -13.28
C ASN A 121 2.87 7.06 -12.08
N GLY A 122 2.21 5.91 -11.95
CA GLY A 122 2.34 5.01 -10.81
C GLY A 122 1.22 5.14 -9.77
N ILE A 123 0.39 6.19 -9.86
CA ILE A 123 -0.85 6.30 -9.07
C ILE A 123 -1.97 5.61 -9.85
N GLU A 124 -2.51 4.52 -9.31
CA GLU A 124 -3.53 3.71 -10.01
C GLU A 124 -4.93 4.30 -9.91
N VAL A 125 -5.27 4.88 -8.76
CA VAL A 125 -6.57 5.49 -8.49
C VAL A 125 -6.43 6.72 -7.61
N THR A 126 -7.37 7.66 -7.78
CA THR A 126 -7.57 8.77 -6.85
C THR A 126 -8.28 8.23 -5.61
N THR A 127 -7.70 8.43 -4.43
CA THR A 127 -8.25 8.01 -3.15
C THR A 127 -8.26 9.17 -2.16
N GLY A 128 -8.96 9.00 -1.07
CA GLY A 128 -9.17 10.01 -0.03
C GLY A 128 -10.33 9.57 0.85
N PRO A 129 -11.56 9.43 0.31
CA PRO A 129 -12.64 8.78 1.05
C PRO A 129 -12.27 7.33 1.36
N LEU A 130 -12.24 6.98 2.65
CA LEU A 130 -11.85 5.66 3.12
C LEU A 130 -12.73 4.55 2.53
N GLY A 131 -12.20 3.35 2.35
CA GLY A 131 -12.91 2.22 1.76
C GLY A 131 -13.02 2.21 0.24
N GLN A 132 -13.00 3.37 -0.42
CA GLN A 132 -13.10 3.46 -1.89
C GLN A 132 -11.96 2.72 -2.59
N GLY A 133 -10.74 2.81 -2.04
CA GLY A 133 -9.57 2.09 -2.58
C GLY A 133 -9.75 0.58 -2.57
N ILE A 134 -10.38 0.00 -1.54
CA ILE A 134 -10.70 -1.44 -1.48
C ILE A 134 -11.60 -1.81 -2.66
N ALA A 135 -12.65 -1.02 -2.92
CA ALA A 135 -13.56 -1.28 -4.02
C ALA A 135 -12.89 -1.15 -5.40
N ASN A 136 -11.98 -0.18 -5.55
CA ASN A 136 -11.18 -0.06 -6.78
C ASN A 136 -10.24 -1.27 -6.97
N ALA A 137 -9.55 -1.70 -5.90
CA ALA A 137 -8.67 -2.86 -5.94
C ALA A 137 -9.45 -4.14 -6.28
N PHE A 138 -10.62 -4.32 -5.69
CA PHE A 138 -11.54 -5.40 -6.05
C PHE A 138 -11.89 -5.36 -7.55
N GLY A 139 -12.29 -4.21 -8.08
CA GLY A 139 -12.61 -4.04 -9.50
C GLY A 139 -11.43 -4.38 -10.42
N MET A 140 -10.20 -4.00 -10.02
CA MET A 140 -8.97 -4.36 -10.75
C MET A 140 -8.71 -5.87 -10.72
N ALA A 141 -8.91 -6.54 -9.58
CA ALA A 141 -8.75 -7.98 -9.49
C ALA A 141 -9.80 -8.75 -10.31
N VAL A 142 -11.05 -8.27 -10.35
CA VAL A 142 -12.10 -8.81 -11.24
C VAL A 142 -11.69 -8.64 -12.70
N ALA A 143 -11.20 -7.46 -13.07
CA ALA A 143 -10.75 -7.19 -14.44
C ALA A 143 -9.57 -8.09 -14.83
N GLU A 144 -8.60 -8.30 -13.93
CA GLU A 144 -7.49 -9.23 -14.15
C GLU A 144 -8.01 -10.65 -14.38
N ALA A 145 -8.87 -11.17 -13.47
CA ALA A 145 -9.41 -12.51 -13.59
C ALA A 145 -10.17 -12.73 -14.91
N TYR A 146 -10.98 -11.75 -15.33
CA TYR A 146 -11.69 -11.79 -16.61
C TYR A 146 -10.73 -11.79 -17.80
N LEU A 147 -9.76 -10.88 -17.81
CA LEU A 147 -8.80 -10.75 -18.90
C LEU A 147 -7.84 -11.95 -18.97
N ASN A 148 -7.41 -12.46 -17.82
CA ASN A 148 -6.60 -13.67 -17.72
C ASN A 148 -7.33 -14.88 -18.31
N ALA A 149 -8.60 -15.08 -17.94
CA ALA A 149 -9.44 -16.17 -18.47
C ALA A 149 -9.62 -16.06 -20.00
N ARG A 150 -9.63 -14.83 -20.54
CA ARG A 150 -9.82 -14.59 -21.97
C ARG A 150 -8.53 -14.69 -22.78
N PHE A 151 -7.41 -14.19 -22.25
CA PHE A 151 -6.15 -14.02 -22.98
C PHE A 151 -5.01 -14.91 -22.47
N GLY A 152 -5.16 -15.52 -21.31
CA GLY A 152 -4.20 -16.43 -20.69
C GLY A 152 -3.06 -15.73 -19.95
N ASN A 153 -2.38 -16.51 -19.09
CA ASN A 153 -1.30 -16.06 -18.22
C ASN A 153 -0.09 -15.43 -18.95
N ALA A 154 0.09 -15.73 -20.22
CA ALA A 154 1.20 -15.16 -20.99
C ALA A 154 1.03 -13.66 -21.27
N LEU A 155 -0.20 -13.17 -21.24
CA LEU A 155 -0.54 -11.78 -21.53
C LEU A 155 -1.05 -11.02 -20.31
N VAL A 156 -1.79 -11.69 -19.42
CA VAL A 156 -2.39 -11.07 -18.23
C VAL A 156 -2.15 -11.95 -17.01
N ASN A 157 -1.28 -11.50 -16.12
CA ASN A 157 -0.95 -12.24 -14.92
C ASN A 157 -0.38 -11.30 -13.86
N HIS A 158 -1.19 -10.34 -13.38
CA HIS A 158 -0.76 -9.37 -12.40
C HIS A 158 -1.59 -9.43 -11.11
N PHE A 159 -0.96 -9.05 -10.02
CA PHE A 159 -1.60 -8.93 -8.72
C PHE A 159 -2.12 -7.51 -8.49
N THR A 160 -3.08 -7.40 -7.59
CA THR A 160 -3.54 -6.11 -7.04
C THR A 160 -3.29 -6.11 -5.54
N TYR A 161 -2.50 -5.16 -5.07
CA TYR A 161 -2.19 -4.93 -3.67
C TYR A 161 -2.89 -3.65 -3.21
N ALA A 162 -3.53 -3.68 -2.04
CA ALA A 162 -4.12 -2.48 -1.47
C ALA A 162 -3.68 -2.31 -0.02
N PHE A 163 -3.12 -1.12 0.28
CA PHE A 163 -2.85 -0.69 1.64
C PHE A 163 -4.14 -0.17 2.26
N VAL A 164 -4.50 -0.68 3.42
CA VAL A 164 -5.74 -0.36 4.12
C VAL A 164 -5.47 -0.08 5.59
N GLY A 165 -6.24 0.79 6.21
CA GLY A 165 -6.24 1.03 7.65
C GLY A 165 -7.59 0.65 8.25
N ASP A 166 -7.70 0.72 9.58
CA ASP A 166 -8.92 0.39 10.32
C ASP A 166 -10.15 1.12 9.80
N GLY A 167 -10.04 2.44 9.56
CA GLY A 167 -11.14 3.23 9.03
C GLY A 167 -11.61 2.77 7.64
N CYS A 168 -10.72 2.27 6.78
CA CYS A 168 -11.11 1.71 5.49
C CYS A 168 -11.99 0.46 5.64
N LEU A 169 -11.70 -0.34 6.66
CA LEU A 169 -12.40 -1.59 6.94
C LEU A 169 -13.74 -1.39 7.67
N GLN A 170 -14.06 -0.15 8.08
CA GLN A 170 -15.34 0.21 8.69
C GLN A 170 -16.33 0.80 7.66
N GLU A 171 -15.88 1.13 6.46
CA GLU A 171 -16.71 1.69 5.40
C GLU A 171 -17.57 0.63 4.70
N GLY A 172 -18.85 0.95 4.45
CA GLY A 172 -19.83 0.02 3.87
C GLY A 172 -19.39 -0.56 2.53
N VAL A 173 -18.85 0.26 1.62
CA VAL A 173 -18.38 -0.19 0.32
C VAL A 173 -17.23 -1.20 0.43
N GLY A 174 -16.33 -1.02 1.40
CA GLY A 174 -15.25 -1.96 1.69
C GLY A 174 -15.80 -3.31 2.15
N GLN A 175 -16.80 -3.29 3.04
CA GLN A 175 -17.46 -4.50 3.55
C GLN A 175 -18.10 -5.34 2.45
N GLU A 176 -18.82 -4.70 1.54
CA GLU A 176 -19.45 -5.39 0.41
C GLU A 176 -18.40 -6.07 -0.49
N MET A 177 -17.30 -5.38 -0.77
CA MET A 177 -16.24 -5.90 -1.63
C MET A 177 -15.44 -7.03 -0.97
N ILE A 178 -15.22 -6.99 0.34
CA ILE A 178 -14.57 -8.07 1.10
C ILE A 178 -15.40 -9.36 0.96
N SER A 179 -16.70 -9.29 1.19
CA SER A 179 -17.61 -10.42 1.04
C SER A 179 -17.59 -10.99 -0.38
N LEU A 180 -17.70 -10.12 -1.39
CA LEU A 180 -17.77 -10.53 -2.79
C LEU A 180 -16.42 -11.08 -3.30
N ALA A 181 -15.29 -10.52 -2.87
CA ALA A 181 -13.97 -11.00 -3.25
C ALA A 181 -13.71 -12.43 -2.77
N GLY A 182 -14.09 -12.74 -1.52
CA GLY A 182 -14.02 -14.10 -0.99
C GLY A 182 -14.92 -15.06 -1.77
N HIS A 183 -16.17 -14.65 -2.08
CA HIS A 183 -17.09 -15.45 -2.89
C HIS A 183 -16.55 -15.77 -4.28
N LEU A 184 -15.93 -14.77 -4.95
CA LEU A 184 -15.37 -14.91 -6.29
C LEU A 184 -13.98 -15.55 -6.30
N GLN A 185 -13.38 -15.84 -5.13
CA GLN A 185 -12.04 -16.43 -5.00
C GLN A 185 -10.98 -15.66 -5.80
N LEU A 186 -10.90 -14.34 -5.59
CA LEU A 186 -9.96 -13.46 -6.30
C LEU A 186 -8.54 -13.60 -5.74
N GLY A 187 -7.85 -14.70 -6.01
CA GLY A 187 -6.55 -15.06 -5.44
C GLY A 187 -5.39 -14.11 -5.79
N LYS A 188 -5.60 -13.16 -6.69
CA LYS A 188 -4.60 -12.12 -7.00
C LYS A 188 -4.93 -10.76 -6.35
N LEU A 189 -5.87 -10.72 -5.39
CA LEU A 189 -6.14 -9.57 -4.55
C LEU A 189 -5.50 -9.78 -3.18
N VAL A 190 -4.62 -8.85 -2.79
CA VAL A 190 -3.93 -8.86 -1.50
C VAL A 190 -4.16 -7.54 -0.79
N LEU A 191 -4.78 -7.58 0.39
CA LEU A 191 -4.89 -6.43 1.28
C LEU A 191 -3.76 -6.46 2.31
N LEU A 192 -3.15 -5.31 2.53
CA LEU A 192 -2.11 -5.05 3.52
C LEU A 192 -2.72 -4.13 4.57
N TRP A 193 -3.10 -4.69 5.70
CA TRP A 193 -3.82 -3.97 6.75
C TRP A 193 -2.87 -3.45 7.81
N ASP A 194 -2.90 -2.14 8.02
CA ASP A 194 -2.25 -1.44 9.13
C ASP A 194 -3.13 -1.59 10.38
N ASP A 195 -2.99 -2.73 11.07
CA ASP A 195 -3.70 -3.04 12.33
C ASP A 195 -2.99 -2.36 13.51
N ASN A 196 -3.08 -1.06 13.55
CA ASN A 196 -2.48 -0.24 14.60
C ASN A 196 -3.47 0.14 15.71
N GLN A 197 -4.71 -0.33 15.62
CA GLN A 197 -5.79 -0.15 16.59
C GLN A 197 -6.15 1.30 16.88
N ILE A 198 -5.89 2.20 15.90
CA ILE A 198 -6.20 3.62 16.05
C ILE A 198 -6.86 4.17 14.78
N THR A 199 -7.82 5.07 14.98
CA THR A 199 -8.40 5.92 13.95
C THR A 199 -8.11 7.39 14.27
N ASP A 200 -8.60 8.33 13.47
CA ASP A 200 -8.38 9.76 13.69
C ASP A 200 -8.90 10.23 15.05
N ASP A 201 -10.02 9.68 15.49
CA ASP A 201 -10.67 10.02 16.76
C ASP A 201 -10.11 9.24 17.98
N GLY A 202 -9.16 8.33 17.79
CA GLY A 202 -8.56 7.54 18.87
C GLY A 202 -8.64 6.03 18.66
N SER A 203 -8.70 5.27 19.77
CA SER A 203 -8.74 3.81 19.73
C SER A 203 -9.91 3.27 18.91
N THR A 204 -9.66 2.21 18.13
CA THR A 204 -10.71 1.48 17.40
C THR A 204 -11.82 0.95 18.29
N GLU A 205 -11.57 0.73 19.59
CA GLU A 205 -12.59 0.33 20.58
C GLU A 205 -13.77 1.32 20.68
N LEU A 206 -13.58 2.57 20.25
CA LEU A 206 -14.67 3.57 20.19
C LEU A 206 -15.72 3.26 19.12
N SER A 207 -15.35 2.50 18.08
CA SER A 207 -16.18 2.32 16.88
C SER A 207 -16.37 0.88 16.46
N ILE A 208 -15.52 -0.06 16.89
CA ILE A 208 -15.58 -1.46 16.47
C ILE A 208 -15.25 -2.39 17.65
N SER A 209 -15.96 -3.51 17.73
CA SER A 209 -15.78 -4.54 18.76
C SER A 209 -15.68 -5.95 18.16
N GLU A 210 -15.68 -6.07 16.84
CA GLU A 210 -15.55 -7.36 16.17
C GLU A 210 -14.09 -7.79 15.99
N ASN A 211 -13.86 -9.08 15.80
CA ASN A 211 -12.58 -9.58 15.30
C ASN A 211 -12.55 -9.47 13.78
N VAL A 212 -11.86 -8.46 13.26
CA VAL A 212 -11.78 -8.18 11.83
C VAL A 212 -11.11 -9.33 11.07
N ALA A 213 -10.03 -9.92 11.60
CA ALA A 213 -9.34 -11.05 10.98
C ALA A 213 -10.28 -12.26 10.81
N GLU A 214 -11.09 -12.59 11.83
CA GLU A 214 -12.09 -13.65 11.74
C GLU A 214 -13.20 -13.34 10.72
N ARG A 215 -13.63 -12.09 10.62
CA ARG A 215 -14.59 -11.69 9.59
C ARG A 215 -14.06 -12.00 8.18
N PHE A 216 -12.80 -11.70 7.90
CA PHE A 216 -12.17 -12.06 6.62
C PHE A 216 -12.11 -13.56 6.41
N ARG A 217 -11.76 -14.35 7.45
CA ARG A 217 -11.74 -15.83 7.36
C ARG A 217 -13.12 -16.38 7.03
N VAL A 218 -14.17 -15.89 7.70
CA VAL A 218 -15.56 -16.28 7.43
C VAL A 218 -16.01 -15.87 6.03
N ALA A 219 -15.53 -14.75 5.52
CA ALA A 219 -15.77 -14.31 4.15
C ALA A 219 -14.98 -15.11 3.09
N GLY A 220 -14.16 -16.09 3.48
CA GLY A 220 -13.43 -16.96 2.57
C GLY A 220 -12.06 -16.46 2.15
N TRP A 221 -11.46 -15.54 2.91
CA TRP A 221 -10.11 -15.04 2.69
C TRP A 221 -9.03 -15.90 3.36
N HIS A 222 -7.85 -15.90 2.78
CA HIS A 222 -6.62 -16.34 3.43
C HIS A 222 -6.08 -15.18 4.28
N VAL A 223 -5.95 -15.39 5.59
CA VAL A 223 -5.55 -14.36 6.55
C VAL A 223 -4.24 -14.75 7.23
N ILE A 224 -3.25 -13.87 7.17
CA ILE A 224 -1.94 -14.03 7.81
C ILE A 224 -1.75 -12.86 8.78
N GLU A 225 -1.64 -13.16 10.07
CA GLU A 225 -1.31 -12.20 11.12
C GLU A 225 0.19 -12.26 11.39
N LEU A 226 0.87 -11.11 11.43
CA LEU A 226 2.33 -11.04 11.54
C LEU A 226 2.79 -9.69 12.11
N ASP A 227 4.06 -9.63 12.53
CA ASP A 227 4.71 -8.35 12.84
C ASP A 227 5.09 -7.64 11.52
N GLY A 228 4.37 -6.57 11.19
CA GLY A 228 4.60 -5.75 9.98
C GLY A 228 5.97 -5.05 9.93
N HIS A 229 6.70 -5.01 11.06
CA HIS A 229 8.06 -4.47 11.12
C HIS A 229 9.15 -5.53 10.82
N ASP A 230 8.80 -6.80 10.74
CA ASP A 230 9.71 -7.88 10.32
C ASP A 230 9.63 -8.06 8.80
N ILE A 231 10.59 -7.47 8.06
CA ILE A 231 10.67 -7.54 6.59
C ILE A 231 10.68 -8.99 6.06
N GLU A 232 11.34 -9.90 6.78
CA GLU A 232 11.43 -11.30 6.34
C GLU A 232 10.09 -12.03 6.56
N ALA A 233 9.42 -11.79 7.68
CA ALA A 233 8.08 -12.32 7.93
C ALA A 233 7.07 -11.78 6.91
N VAL A 234 7.11 -10.48 6.62
CA VAL A 234 6.26 -9.83 5.59
C VAL A 234 6.53 -10.45 4.22
N SER A 235 7.80 -10.63 3.85
CA SER A 235 8.15 -11.22 2.54
C SER A 235 7.66 -12.67 2.42
N ALA A 236 7.79 -13.46 3.48
CA ALA A 236 7.28 -14.84 3.49
C ALA A 236 5.74 -14.88 3.38
N ALA A 237 5.05 -13.97 4.07
CA ALA A 237 3.60 -13.85 4.00
C ALA A 237 3.11 -13.41 2.61
N LEU A 238 3.80 -12.46 1.96
CA LEU A 238 3.51 -12.06 0.58
C LEU A 238 3.69 -13.22 -0.40
N GLU A 239 4.73 -14.03 -0.22
CA GLU A 239 4.94 -15.23 -1.05
C GLU A 239 3.80 -16.25 -0.84
N ALA A 240 3.40 -16.51 0.42
CA ALA A 240 2.27 -17.40 0.73
C ALA A 240 0.95 -16.87 0.13
N ALA A 241 0.70 -15.56 0.24
CA ALA A 241 -0.47 -14.92 -0.35
C ALA A 241 -0.53 -15.07 -1.88
N ARG A 242 0.62 -15.01 -2.56
CA ARG A 242 0.70 -15.19 -4.03
C ARG A 242 0.44 -16.62 -4.49
N GLN A 243 0.53 -17.59 -3.60
CA GLN A 243 0.30 -19.01 -3.89
C GLN A 243 -1.09 -19.49 -3.49
N ASP A 244 -1.81 -18.75 -2.63
CA ASP A 244 -3.16 -19.12 -2.19
C ASP A 244 -4.20 -18.75 -3.27
N PRO A 245 -5.13 -19.64 -3.61
CA PRO A 245 -6.16 -19.35 -4.61
C PRO A 245 -7.25 -18.37 -4.10
N ARG A 246 -7.29 -18.10 -2.81
CA ARG A 246 -8.21 -17.14 -2.19
C ARG A 246 -7.61 -15.74 -2.16
N PRO A 247 -8.44 -14.67 -2.12
CA PRO A 247 -7.91 -13.36 -1.78
C PRO A 247 -7.22 -13.42 -0.41
N SER A 248 -6.13 -12.65 -0.24
CA SER A 248 -5.33 -12.68 0.98
C SER A 248 -5.36 -11.35 1.72
N MET A 249 -5.34 -11.43 3.07
CA MET A 249 -5.12 -10.27 3.94
C MET A 249 -3.93 -10.56 4.85
N LEU A 250 -2.97 -9.61 4.87
CA LEU A 250 -1.87 -9.55 5.83
C LEU A 250 -2.25 -8.49 6.87
N ALA A 251 -2.30 -8.89 8.16
CA ALA A 251 -2.66 -8.07 9.31
C ALA A 251 -1.49 -7.92 10.27
#